data_4eec4ab15b7c79d140d9717c9363be0c
#
_entry.id   4eec4ab15b7c79d140d9717c9363be0c
#
_cell.length_a   1.000
_cell.length_b   1.000
_cell.length_c   1.000
_cell.angle_alpha   90.00
_cell.angle_beta   90.00
_cell.angle_gamma   90.00
#
_symmetry.space_group_name_H-M   'P 1'
#
loop_
_entity.id
_entity.type
_entity.pdbx_description
1 polymer ?
#
loop_
_entity_poly.entity_id
_entity_poly.type
_entity_poly.pdbx_seq_one_letter_code
_entity_poly.pdbx_strand_id
1 'polypeptide(L)'
;MLGDCWLLSGLATLASRDDRLTKIFMNKDIRYPADGLVGIRVRVLNKPMFVTVDDFIPVISTRTLGDVPIFARGSIDNDYWGALAEKAFAKLYGNYGQLVAGDTQEVWRMLTGSPTGVFKVVDYANRTEDLFKLL
;
A
#
# COMPACT_ATOMS: atom_id res chain seq x y z
N MET A 1 8.90 0.22 -14.09
CA MET A 1 7.63 0.14 -13.34
C MET A 1 7.53 -1.28 -12.80
N LEU A 2 7.29 -1.47 -11.49
CA LEU A 2 7.37 -2.80 -10.85
C LEU A 2 6.20 -3.73 -11.22
N GLY A 3 5.05 -3.20 -11.57
CA GLY A 3 3.83 -3.99 -11.82
C GLY A 3 3.01 -4.28 -10.56
N ASP A 4 3.20 -3.47 -9.53
CA ASP A 4 2.53 -3.49 -8.22
C ASP A 4 1.39 -2.47 -8.10
N CYS A 5 0.81 -2.10 -9.24
CA CYS A 5 -0.29 -1.13 -9.29
C CYS A 5 -1.49 -1.52 -8.40
N TRP A 6 -1.71 -2.81 -8.17
CA TRP A 6 -2.72 -3.32 -7.24
C TRP A 6 -2.47 -2.85 -5.80
N LEU A 7 -1.21 -2.86 -5.36
CA LEU A 7 -0.78 -2.39 -4.04
C LEU A 7 -0.90 -0.87 -3.96
N LEU A 8 -0.32 -0.14 -4.93
CA LEU A 8 -0.32 1.31 -4.94
C LEU A 8 -1.73 1.91 -5.03
N SER A 9 -2.62 1.30 -5.80
CA SER A 9 -4.02 1.75 -5.86
C SER A 9 -4.76 1.54 -4.55
N GLY A 10 -4.51 0.42 -3.87
CA GLY A 10 -5.05 0.16 -2.53
C GLY A 10 -4.54 1.17 -1.50
N LEU A 11 -3.24 1.45 -1.49
CA LEU A 11 -2.62 2.44 -0.62
C LEU A 11 -3.14 3.86 -0.91
N ALA A 12 -3.23 4.27 -2.17
CA ALA A 12 -3.74 5.58 -2.58
C ALA A 12 -5.18 5.80 -2.12
N THR A 13 -6.02 4.77 -2.24
CA THR A 13 -7.40 4.85 -1.76
C THR A 13 -7.46 4.97 -0.23
N LEU A 14 -6.56 4.31 0.50
CA LEU A 14 -6.47 4.47 1.95
C LEU A 14 -6.04 5.89 2.33
N ALA A 15 -5.07 6.44 1.59
CA ALA A 15 -4.51 7.77 1.80
C ALA A 15 -5.47 8.91 1.44
N SER A 16 -6.60 8.62 0.77
CA SER A 16 -7.65 9.62 0.56
C SER A 16 -8.23 10.17 1.87
N ARG A 17 -7.91 9.53 3.00
CA ARG A 17 -8.28 9.94 4.35
C ARG A 17 -7.10 9.78 5.31
N ASP A 18 -6.61 10.90 5.84
CA ASP A 18 -5.47 10.95 6.77
C ASP A 18 -5.66 10.07 8.00
N ASP A 19 -6.89 10.01 8.54
CA ASP A 19 -7.21 9.18 9.70
C ASP A 19 -7.06 7.68 9.44
N ARG A 20 -7.11 7.25 8.19
CA ARG A 20 -6.88 5.85 7.79
C ARG A 20 -5.39 5.58 7.57
N LEU A 21 -4.71 6.48 6.89
CA LEU A 21 -3.28 6.35 6.62
C LEU A 21 -2.46 6.29 7.91
N THR A 22 -2.73 7.20 8.85
CA THR A 22 -2.00 7.25 10.13
C THR A 22 -2.18 6.00 10.99
N LYS A 23 -3.27 5.24 10.81
CA LYS A 23 -3.52 4.01 11.57
C LYS A 23 -2.68 2.82 11.14
N ILE A 24 -2.14 2.83 9.92
CA ILE A 24 -1.28 1.75 9.44
C ILE A 24 0.16 1.89 9.89
N PHE A 25 0.60 3.11 10.24
CA PHE A 25 1.95 3.33 10.75
C PHE A 25 1.97 3.23 12.28
N MET A 26 3.01 2.59 12.81
CA MET A 26 3.23 2.52 14.26
C MET A 26 3.73 3.86 14.82
N ASN A 27 4.54 4.54 14.05
CA ASN A 27 5.12 5.82 14.41
C ASN A 27 4.07 6.90 14.17
N LYS A 28 3.58 7.52 15.24
CA LYS A 28 2.60 8.61 15.13
C LYS A 28 3.19 9.85 14.47
N ASP A 29 4.49 10.02 14.58
CA ASP A 29 5.24 11.11 13.94
C ASP A 29 5.99 10.53 12.74
N ILE A 30 5.31 10.50 11.61
CA ILE A 30 5.80 9.86 10.36
C ILE A 30 6.97 10.65 9.76
N ARG A 31 7.23 11.87 10.25
CA ARG A 31 8.17 12.78 9.58
C ARG A 31 9.60 12.28 9.61
N TYR A 32 10.08 11.78 10.74
CA TYR A 32 11.45 11.25 10.88
C TYR A 32 11.55 10.42 12.16
N PRO A 33 11.42 9.08 12.10
CA PRO A 33 11.75 8.26 13.26
C PRO A 33 13.23 8.45 13.59
N ALA A 34 13.54 8.82 14.82
CA ALA A 34 14.91 9.11 15.25
C ALA A 34 15.85 7.90 15.14
N ASP A 35 15.30 6.69 15.09
CA ASP A 35 16.00 5.43 14.96
C ASP A 35 16.01 4.88 13.51
N GLY A 36 15.42 5.61 12.56
CA GLY A 36 15.32 5.17 11.16
C GLY A 36 14.44 3.96 10.93
N LEU A 37 13.62 3.54 11.92
CA LEU A 37 12.76 2.38 11.82
C LEU A 37 11.30 2.79 11.59
N VAL A 38 10.68 2.24 10.56
CA VAL A 38 9.28 2.45 10.23
C VAL A 38 8.53 1.12 10.38
N GLY A 39 7.53 1.12 11.26
CA GLY A 39 6.66 -0.04 11.48
C GLY A 39 5.32 0.15 10.79
N ILE A 40 4.89 -0.86 10.03
CA ILE A 40 3.58 -0.90 9.39
C ILE A 40 2.76 -2.03 9.96
N ARG A 41 1.55 -1.72 10.39
CA ARG A 41 0.60 -2.69 10.89
C ARG A 41 -0.14 -3.33 9.73
N VAL A 42 -0.06 -4.65 9.64
CA VAL A 42 -0.76 -5.48 8.66
C VAL A 42 -1.52 -6.61 9.37
N ARG A 43 -2.45 -7.22 8.66
CA ARG A 43 -3.14 -8.44 9.09
C ARG A 43 -2.84 -9.56 8.10
N VAL A 44 -2.21 -10.61 8.58
CA VAL A 44 -1.96 -11.83 7.80
C VAL A 44 -2.84 -12.93 8.35
N LEU A 45 -3.65 -13.55 7.51
CA LEU A 45 -4.66 -14.51 7.95
C LEU A 45 -5.53 -13.98 9.10
N ASN A 46 -5.91 -12.71 9.00
CA ASN A 46 -6.69 -11.95 9.99
C ASN A 46 -5.99 -11.75 11.35
N LYS A 47 -4.73 -12.15 11.51
CA LYS A 47 -3.93 -11.90 12.71
C LYS A 47 -3.13 -10.60 12.53
N PRO A 48 -3.21 -9.66 13.48
CA PRO A 48 -2.43 -8.43 13.40
C PRO A 48 -0.95 -8.74 13.61
N MET A 49 -0.11 -8.14 12.79
CA MET A 49 1.34 -8.17 12.91
C MET A 49 1.94 -6.84 12.47
N PHE A 50 3.20 -6.63 12.83
CA PHE A 50 3.96 -5.46 12.44
C PHE A 50 5.10 -5.87 11.52
N VAL A 51 5.23 -5.14 10.43
CA VAL A 51 6.37 -5.24 9.51
C VAL A 51 7.22 -4.00 9.71
N THR A 52 8.44 -4.18 10.21
CA THR A 52 9.38 -3.08 10.42
C THR A 52 10.36 -3.03 9.26
N VAL A 53 10.59 -1.86 8.71
CA VAL A 53 11.58 -1.57 7.67
C VAL A 53 12.45 -0.39 8.11
N ASP A 54 13.65 -0.29 7.55
CA ASP A 54 14.47 0.92 7.66
C ASP A 54 13.97 2.01 6.72
N ASP A 55 14.42 3.23 6.91
CA ASP A 55 14.04 4.42 6.12
C ASP A 55 14.85 4.59 4.81
N PHE A 56 15.76 3.67 4.50
CA PHE A 56 16.49 3.68 3.24
C PHE A 56 15.59 3.28 2.07
N ILE A 57 15.49 4.14 1.08
CA ILE A 57 14.71 3.92 -0.14
C ILE A 57 15.67 3.75 -1.32
N PRO A 58 15.53 2.69 -2.13
CA PRO A 58 16.36 2.53 -3.31
C PRO A 58 16.06 3.63 -4.33
N VAL A 59 17.13 4.30 -4.78
CA VAL A 59 17.06 5.42 -5.71
C VAL A 59 17.89 5.14 -6.96
N ILE A 60 17.56 5.82 -8.04
CA ILE A 60 18.39 5.93 -9.25
C ILE A 60 18.79 7.38 -9.40
N SER A 61 20.11 7.61 -9.55
CA SER A 61 20.63 8.95 -9.82
C SER A 61 20.42 9.33 -11.28
N THR A 62 19.73 10.42 -11.50
CA THR A 62 19.51 10.98 -12.84
C THR A 62 20.21 12.34 -12.98
N ARG A 63 20.66 12.65 -14.19
CA ARG A 63 21.37 13.92 -14.46
C ARG A 63 20.48 15.16 -14.29
N THR A 64 19.17 15.00 -14.46
CA THR A 64 18.21 16.13 -14.50
C THR A 64 17.42 16.29 -13.22
N LEU A 65 17.13 15.19 -12.52
CA LEU A 65 16.25 15.17 -11.33
C LEU A 65 16.97 14.78 -10.04
N GLY A 66 18.30 14.51 -10.11
CA GLY A 66 19.03 13.97 -8.96
C GLY A 66 18.61 12.54 -8.63
N ASP A 67 18.59 12.21 -7.36
CA ASP A 67 18.19 10.88 -6.86
C ASP A 67 16.68 10.75 -6.83
N VAL A 68 16.16 9.76 -7.55
CA VAL A 68 14.71 9.50 -7.67
C VAL A 68 14.41 8.08 -7.21
N PRO A 69 13.40 7.85 -6.36
CA PRO A 69 12.98 6.51 -5.97
C PRO A 69 12.71 5.65 -7.21
N ILE A 70 13.21 4.41 -7.18
CA ILE A 70 13.07 3.47 -8.33
C ILE A 70 11.64 2.96 -8.44
N PHE A 71 10.98 2.75 -7.31
CA PHE A 71 9.64 2.17 -7.18
C PHE A 71 8.59 3.24 -6.88
N ALA A 72 7.78 3.05 -5.85
CA ALA A 72 6.77 4.04 -5.49
C ALA A 72 7.39 5.42 -5.22
N ARG A 73 6.76 6.43 -5.79
CA ARG A 73 7.18 7.83 -5.63
C ARG A 73 6.11 8.56 -4.85
N GLY A 74 6.57 9.44 -3.96
CA GLY A 74 5.70 10.35 -3.25
C GLY A 74 5.09 11.41 -4.17
N SER A 75 4.21 12.21 -3.59
CA SER A 75 3.65 13.40 -4.24
C SER A 75 4.72 14.50 -4.39
N ILE A 76 4.30 15.66 -4.91
CA ILE A 76 5.15 16.84 -5.08
C ILE A 76 5.78 17.31 -3.75
N ASP A 77 5.20 16.93 -2.61
CA ASP A 77 5.59 17.39 -1.26
C ASP A 77 6.68 16.54 -0.60
N ASN A 78 7.41 15.71 -1.36
CA ASN A 78 8.50 14.85 -0.86
C ASN A 78 8.06 13.88 0.25
N ASP A 79 6.86 13.38 0.21
CA ASP A 79 6.41 12.33 1.10
C ASP A 79 6.93 10.95 0.61
N TYR A 80 7.41 10.14 1.54
CA TYR A 80 7.96 8.81 1.25
C TYR A 80 7.13 7.66 1.83
N TRP A 81 5.97 7.97 2.41
CA TRP A 81 5.14 6.96 3.05
C TRP A 81 4.75 5.82 2.10
N GLY A 82 4.47 6.14 0.84
CA GLY A 82 4.12 5.15 -0.19
C GLY A 82 5.28 4.19 -0.46
N ALA A 83 6.50 4.71 -0.62
CA ALA A 83 7.69 3.90 -0.83
C ALA A 83 8.03 3.02 0.39
N LEU A 84 7.82 3.54 1.60
CA LEU A 84 8.03 2.78 2.84
C LEU A 84 6.97 1.69 3.01
N ALA A 85 5.72 1.96 2.67
CA ALA A 85 4.65 0.97 2.66
C ALA A 85 4.93 -0.13 1.63
N GLU A 86 5.30 0.23 0.40
CA GLU A 86 5.69 -0.71 -0.64
C GLU A 86 6.87 -1.59 -0.18
N LYS A 87 7.90 -1.00 0.45
CA LYS A 87 9.02 -1.73 1.02
C LYS A 87 8.60 -2.73 2.09
N ALA A 88 7.66 -2.37 2.95
CA ALA A 88 7.13 -3.27 3.96
C ALA A 88 6.37 -4.45 3.34
N PHE A 89 5.59 -4.22 2.28
CA PHE A 89 4.96 -5.28 1.52
C PHE A 89 6.00 -6.15 0.80
N ALA A 90 7.04 -5.56 0.19
CA ALA A 90 8.14 -6.31 -0.40
C ALA A 90 8.82 -7.23 0.62
N LYS A 91 9.05 -6.74 1.84
CA LYS A 91 9.58 -7.55 2.93
C LYS A 91 8.63 -8.68 3.32
N LEU A 92 7.33 -8.43 3.38
CA LEU A 92 6.33 -9.42 3.74
C LEU A 92 6.21 -10.54 2.69
N TYR A 93 6.29 -10.18 1.40
CA TYR A 93 6.24 -11.12 0.27
C TYR A 93 7.60 -11.71 -0.09
N GLY A 94 8.69 -11.26 0.56
CA GLY A 94 10.04 -11.74 0.37
C GLY A 94 10.95 -10.79 -0.39
N ASN A 95 10.48 -10.17 -1.46
CA ASN A 95 11.20 -9.15 -2.22
C ASN A 95 10.25 -8.34 -3.12
N TYR A 96 10.75 -7.25 -3.72
CA TYR A 96 9.97 -6.42 -4.64
C TYR A 96 9.43 -7.18 -5.87
N GLY A 97 10.19 -8.12 -6.40
CA GLY A 97 9.76 -8.93 -7.56
C GLY A 97 8.52 -9.77 -7.30
N GLN A 98 8.23 -10.11 -6.05
CA GLN A 98 7.04 -10.84 -5.65
C GLN A 98 5.77 -9.96 -5.57
N LEU A 99 5.92 -8.65 -5.72
CA LEU A 99 4.78 -7.72 -5.78
C LEU A 99 4.19 -7.61 -7.19
N VAL A 100 4.80 -8.23 -8.19
CA VAL A 100 4.30 -8.21 -9.56
C VAL A 100 3.00 -9.01 -9.64
N ALA A 101 1.93 -8.33 -10.02
CA ALA A 101 0.57 -8.84 -10.10
C ALA A 101 -0.02 -9.32 -8.76
N GLY A 102 -1.13 -8.73 -8.37
CA GLY A 102 -1.86 -9.05 -7.13
C GLY A 102 -3.27 -8.46 -7.17
N ASP A 103 -3.97 -8.54 -6.06
CA ASP A 103 -5.35 -8.11 -5.95
C ASP A 103 -5.47 -6.95 -4.94
N THR A 104 -6.03 -5.83 -5.37
CA THR A 104 -6.23 -4.64 -4.53
C THR A 104 -7.07 -4.95 -3.27
N GLN A 105 -8.02 -5.88 -3.34
CA GLN A 105 -8.81 -6.29 -2.19
C GLN A 105 -7.94 -6.91 -1.08
N GLU A 106 -6.82 -7.55 -1.44
CA GLU A 106 -5.87 -8.10 -0.46
C GLU A 106 -5.22 -7.00 0.36
N VAL A 107 -4.84 -5.89 -0.28
CA VAL A 107 -4.32 -4.70 0.41
C VAL A 107 -5.32 -4.19 1.46
N TRP A 108 -6.59 -4.07 1.07
CA TRP A 108 -7.64 -3.63 1.97
C TRP A 108 -7.82 -4.56 3.17
N ARG A 109 -7.88 -5.85 2.90
CA ARG A 109 -8.00 -6.87 3.94
C ARG A 109 -6.83 -6.84 4.90
N MET A 110 -5.61 -6.71 4.37
CA MET A 110 -4.40 -6.69 5.18
C MET A 110 -4.24 -5.41 5.99
N LEU A 111 -4.59 -4.26 5.45
CA LEU A 111 -4.40 -2.98 6.14
C LEU A 111 -5.56 -2.61 7.07
N THR A 112 -6.78 -2.94 6.71
CA THR A 112 -7.97 -2.54 7.48
C THR A 112 -8.58 -3.67 8.30
N GLY A 113 -8.41 -4.93 7.86
CA GLY A 113 -9.13 -6.08 8.40
C GLY A 113 -10.60 -6.15 7.97
N SER A 114 -11.01 -5.26 7.04
CA SER A 114 -12.39 -5.26 6.54
C SER A 114 -12.65 -6.47 5.65
N PRO A 115 -13.84 -7.05 5.69
CA PRO A 115 -14.24 -8.05 4.70
C PRO A 115 -14.25 -7.40 3.32
N THR A 116 -13.78 -8.14 2.32
CA THR A 116 -13.74 -7.70 0.92
C THR A 116 -14.46 -8.71 0.06
N GLY A 117 -15.13 -8.23 -0.99
CA GLY A 117 -15.80 -9.07 -1.96
C GLY A 117 -15.55 -8.56 -3.38
N VAL A 118 -15.62 -9.45 -4.34
CA VAL A 118 -15.53 -9.12 -5.76
C VAL A 118 -16.83 -9.54 -6.45
N PHE A 119 -17.45 -8.59 -7.12
CA PHE A 119 -18.64 -8.82 -7.92
C PHE A 119 -18.27 -8.64 -9.40
N LYS A 120 -18.48 -9.66 -10.19
CA LYS A 120 -18.31 -9.56 -11.63
C LYS A 120 -19.58 -8.94 -12.23
N VAL A 121 -19.46 -7.76 -12.81
CA VAL A 121 -20.59 -7.03 -13.40
C VAL A 121 -21.33 -7.89 -14.46
N VAL A 122 -20.59 -8.73 -15.19
CA VAL A 122 -21.15 -9.64 -16.20
C VAL A 122 -22.16 -10.62 -15.59
N ASP A 123 -22.01 -11.03 -14.36
CA ASP A 123 -22.92 -11.94 -13.66
C ASP A 123 -24.26 -11.28 -13.34
N TYR A 124 -24.33 -9.95 -13.44
CA TYR A 124 -25.49 -9.10 -13.18
C TYR A 124 -26.03 -8.40 -14.44
N ALA A 125 -25.58 -8.77 -15.63
CA ALA A 125 -25.95 -8.08 -16.88
C ALA A 125 -27.46 -7.92 -17.08
N ASN A 126 -28.26 -8.90 -16.61
CA ASN A 126 -29.75 -8.86 -16.67
C ASN A 126 -30.40 -8.58 -15.29
N ARG A 127 -29.62 -8.18 -14.28
CA ARG A 127 -30.08 -7.95 -12.90
C ARG A 127 -29.34 -6.77 -12.28
N THR A 128 -29.28 -5.67 -13.02
CA THR A 128 -28.52 -4.46 -12.60
C THR A 128 -29.03 -3.89 -11.29
N GLU A 129 -30.33 -3.97 -11.00
CA GLU A 129 -30.88 -3.52 -9.71
C GLU A 129 -30.39 -4.35 -8.53
N ASP A 130 -30.17 -5.65 -8.72
CA ASP A 130 -29.64 -6.53 -7.68
C ASP A 130 -28.19 -6.15 -7.36
N LEU A 131 -27.39 -5.80 -8.37
CA LEU A 131 -26.03 -5.30 -8.17
C LEU A 131 -26.03 -3.99 -7.37
N PHE A 132 -26.91 -3.04 -7.71
CA PHE A 132 -27.02 -1.77 -6.99
C PHE A 132 -27.45 -1.92 -5.53
N LYS A 133 -28.21 -2.95 -5.20
CA LYS A 133 -28.61 -3.25 -3.80
C LYS A 133 -27.47 -3.84 -2.98
N LEU A 134 -26.43 -4.40 -3.63
CA LEU A 134 -25.27 -4.98 -2.98
C LEU A 134 -24.16 -3.95 -2.71
N LEU A 135 -24.16 -2.83 -3.43
CA LEU A 135 -23.21 -1.73 -3.32
C LEU A 135 -23.71 -0.68 -2.31
#